data_95e1a8b7ab34a4111cd061aa03fe2bb0
#
_entry.id   95e1a8b7ab34a4111cd061aa03fe2bb0
#
_cell.length_a   1.000
_cell.length_b   1.000
_cell.length_c   1.000
_cell.angle_alpha   90.00
_cell.angle_beta   90.00
_cell.angle_gamma   90.00
#
_symmetry.space_group_name_H-M   'P 1'
#
loop_
_entity.id
_entity.type
_entity.pdbx_description
1 polymer ?
#
loop_
_entity_poly.entity_id
_entity_poly.type
_entity_poly.pdbx_seq_one_letter_code
_entity_poly.pdbx_strand_id
1 'polypeptide(L)'
;MFRQWPMFAGMILGLGALYLGLNSNIDPVEGWRLAARWTARVGFPVFLIAYSASALARLWPELFSGVARDRRWWGLGFAASHTVHLLALVMFLRISGETRPLPVLLFAGGAYAIMFAMAATSTPAAMRALGRNWKRLHILGIHWLWVVFFASYLDRTMKPESAMAGRMGVTLATTALLLRVAAWMKARAGRKAAA
;
A
#
# COMPACT_ATOMS: atom_id res chain seq x y z
N MET A 1 -9.97 -18.10 15.67
CA MET A 1 -10.30 -16.87 14.95
C MET A 1 -9.50 -16.78 13.65
N PHE A 2 -10.13 -16.51 12.54
CA PHE A 2 -9.57 -16.59 11.18
C PHE A 2 -8.54 -15.48 10.94
N ARG A 3 -7.26 -15.75 11.19
CA ARG A 3 -6.17 -14.73 11.11
C ARG A 3 -5.93 -14.17 9.71
N GLN A 4 -6.43 -14.82 8.67
CA GLN A 4 -6.26 -14.43 7.26
C GLN A 4 -7.29 -13.41 6.78
N TRP A 5 -8.27 -13.04 7.61
CA TRP A 5 -9.35 -12.12 7.24
C TRP A 5 -8.89 -10.81 6.59
N PRO A 6 -7.74 -10.18 6.99
CA PRO A 6 -7.32 -8.93 6.33
C PRO A 6 -6.93 -9.13 4.87
N MET A 7 -6.43 -10.32 4.51
CA MET A 7 -6.13 -10.64 3.12
C MET A 7 -7.40 -10.71 2.27
N PHE A 8 -8.43 -11.39 2.76
CA PHE A 8 -9.71 -11.48 2.07
C PHE A 8 -10.43 -10.13 2.04
N ALA A 9 -10.39 -9.38 3.14
CA ALA A 9 -10.96 -8.03 3.18
C ALA A 9 -10.31 -7.11 2.14
N GLY A 10 -8.98 -7.11 2.02
CA GLY A 10 -8.27 -6.33 1.01
C GLY A 10 -8.69 -6.72 -0.42
N MET A 11 -8.82 -8.01 -0.70
CA MET A 11 -9.27 -8.50 -1.99
C MET A 11 -10.72 -8.07 -2.30
N ILE A 12 -11.63 -8.26 -1.35
CA ILE A 12 -13.06 -7.90 -1.50
C ILE A 12 -13.19 -6.38 -1.71
N LEU A 13 -12.46 -5.58 -0.96
CA LEU A 13 -12.44 -4.13 -1.14
C LEU A 13 -11.92 -3.73 -2.52
N GLY A 14 -10.86 -4.38 -3.02
CA GLY A 14 -10.32 -4.15 -4.35
C GLY A 14 -11.33 -4.50 -5.44
N LEU A 15 -11.96 -5.68 -5.37
CA LEU A 15 -12.97 -6.14 -6.33
C LEU A 15 -14.24 -5.27 -6.26
N GLY A 16 -14.69 -4.89 -5.07
CA GLY A 16 -15.81 -3.96 -4.89
C GLY A 16 -15.55 -2.60 -5.53
N ALA A 17 -14.35 -2.04 -5.32
CA ALA A 17 -13.95 -0.79 -5.95
C ALA A 17 -13.86 -0.90 -7.49
N LEU A 18 -13.38 -2.03 -8.00
CA LEU A 18 -13.38 -2.33 -9.45
C LEU A 18 -14.80 -2.34 -9.99
N TYR A 19 -15.68 -3.14 -9.36
CA TYR A 19 -17.07 -3.26 -9.76
C TYR A 19 -17.80 -1.90 -9.76
N LEU A 20 -17.68 -1.15 -8.67
CA LEU A 20 -18.29 0.17 -8.57
C LEU A 20 -17.76 1.14 -9.62
N GLY A 21 -16.44 1.15 -9.87
CA GLY A 21 -15.84 2.00 -10.90
C GLY A 21 -16.37 1.69 -12.30
N LEU A 22 -16.45 0.40 -12.67
CA LEU A 22 -16.94 -0.02 -13.98
C LEU A 22 -18.42 0.30 -14.20
N ASN A 23 -19.23 0.25 -13.16
CA ASN A 23 -20.66 0.51 -13.22
C ASN A 23 -21.04 2.00 -12.96
N SER A 24 -20.05 2.87 -12.78
CA SER A 24 -20.29 4.29 -12.51
C SER A 24 -20.47 5.13 -13.77
N ASN A 25 -20.18 4.60 -14.94
CA ASN A 25 -20.33 5.30 -16.20
C ASN A 25 -20.66 4.33 -17.33
N ILE A 26 -21.43 4.81 -18.34
CA ILE A 26 -21.80 4.02 -19.54
C ILE A 26 -20.60 3.93 -20.51
N ASP A 27 -19.76 4.98 -20.57
CA ASP A 27 -18.56 4.96 -21.39
C ASP A 27 -17.51 4.00 -20.79
N PRO A 28 -17.09 2.96 -21.52
CA PRO A 28 -16.12 1.99 -21.03
C PRO A 28 -14.77 2.60 -20.64
N VAL A 29 -14.29 3.62 -21.36
CA VAL A 29 -13.00 4.30 -21.05
C VAL A 29 -13.10 4.97 -19.70
N GLU A 30 -14.19 5.71 -19.45
CA GLU A 30 -14.43 6.38 -18.18
C GLU A 30 -14.66 5.36 -17.05
N GLY A 31 -15.39 4.29 -17.31
CA GLY A 31 -15.59 3.20 -16.34
C GLY A 31 -14.26 2.60 -15.86
N TRP A 32 -13.36 2.27 -16.78
CA TRP A 32 -12.01 1.76 -16.41
C TRP A 32 -11.14 2.81 -15.73
N ARG A 33 -11.27 4.09 -16.11
CA ARG A 33 -10.58 5.19 -15.43
C ARG A 33 -11.03 5.34 -13.98
N LEU A 34 -12.33 5.27 -13.74
CA LEU A 34 -12.92 5.32 -12.40
C LEU A 34 -12.53 4.08 -11.59
N ALA A 35 -12.57 2.89 -12.19
CA ALA A 35 -12.13 1.65 -11.55
C ALA A 35 -10.66 1.72 -11.11
N ALA A 36 -9.76 2.20 -11.98
CA ALA A 36 -8.35 2.41 -11.62
C ALA A 36 -8.19 3.42 -10.49
N ARG A 37 -8.97 4.51 -10.51
CA ARG A 37 -8.95 5.54 -9.47
C ARG A 37 -9.44 5.01 -8.11
N TRP A 38 -10.53 4.26 -8.09
CA TRP A 38 -11.14 3.79 -6.85
C TRP A 38 -10.36 2.63 -6.23
N THR A 39 -9.87 1.70 -7.05
CA THR A 39 -9.02 0.62 -6.56
C THR A 39 -7.71 1.13 -5.94
N ALA A 40 -7.09 2.19 -6.51
CA ALA A 40 -5.94 2.86 -5.91
C ALA A 40 -6.28 3.49 -4.54
N ARG A 41 -7.44 4.17 -4.46
CA ARG A 41 -7.89 4.83 -3.22
C ARG A 41 -8.19 3.84 -2.10
N VAL A 42 -8.73 2.67 -2.43
CA VAL A 42 -9.01 1.60 -1.47
C VAL A 42 -7.72 0.89 -1.03
N GLY A 43 -6.80 0.64 -1.96
CA GLY A 43 -5.52 -0.01 -1.65
C GLY A 43 -4.64 0.81 -0.70
N PHE A 44 -4.69 2.14 -0.78
CA PHE A 44 -3.85 3.01 0.04
C PHE A 44 -4.09 2.90 1.56
N PRO A 45 -5.32 2.99 2.11
CA PRO A 45 -5.56 2.74 3.53
C PRO A 45 -5.10 1.36 4.00
N VAL A 46 -5.34 0.31 3.20
CA VAL A 46 -4.88 -1.04 3.52
C VAL A 46 -3.35 -1.10 3.61
N PHE A 47 -2.67 -0.42 2.68
CA PHE A 47 -1.21 -0.25 2.75
C PHE A 47 -0.78 0.48 4.03
N LEU A 48 -1.42 1.58 4.40
CA LEU A 48 -1.08 2.37 5.58
C LEU A 48 -1.23 1.57 6.88
N ILE A 49 -2.25 0.70 6.98
CA ILE A 49 -2.40 -0.22 8.10
C ILE A 49 -1.17 -1.15 8.19
N ALA A 50 -0.81 -1.81 7.08
CA ALA A 50 0.36 -2.70 7.05
C ALA A 50 1.67 -1.94 7.35
N TYR A 51 1.81 -0.73 6.79
CA TYR A 51 2.97 0.14 6.98
C TYR A 51 3.15 0.58 8.42
N SER A 52 2.06 0.96 9.09
CA SER A 52 2.08 1.54 10.43
C SER A 52 1.95 0.51 11.56
N ALA A 53 1.51 -0.71 11.29
CA ALA A 53 1.16 -1.74 12.27
C ALA A 53 2.19 -1.90 13.41
N SER A 54 3.47 -2.05 13.06
CA SER A 54 4.54 -2.24 14.05
C SER A 54 4.86 -0.98 14.84
N ALA A 55 4.68 0.19 14.24
CA ALA A 55 4.88 1.47 14.91
C ALA A 55 3.76 1.75 15.91
N LEU A 56 2.52 1.55 15.48
CA LEU A 56 1.33 1.70 16.33
C LEU A 56 1.39 0.79 17.55
N ALA A 57 1.72 -0.50 17.37
CA ALA A 57 1.84 -1.44 18.49
C ALA A 57 2.98 -1.10 19.45
N ARG A 58 4.04 -0.44 18.98
CA ARG A 58 5.13 0.02 19.86
C ARG A 58 4.74 1.27 20.65
N LEU A 59 3.96 2.15 20.05
CA LEU A 59 3.50 3.37 20.71
C LEU A 59 2.34 3.09 21.67
N TRP A 60 1.37 2.28 21.21
CA TRP A 60 0.14 1.94 21.96
C TRP A 60 -0.12 0.42 21.88
N PRO A 61 0.63 -0.39 22.67
CA PRO A 61 0.58 -1.85 22.58
C PRO A 61 -0.80 -2.43 22.90
N GLU A 62 -1.51 -1.86 23.85
CA GLU A 62 -2.84 -2.33 24.28
C GLU A 62 -3.88 -2.29 23.15
N LEU A 63 -3.79 -1.24 22.30
CA LEU A 63 -4.76 -1.03 21.21
C LEU A 63 -4.37 -1.75 19.91
N PHE A 64 -3.05 -1.81 19.60
CA PHE A 64 -2.60 -2.18 18.25
C PHE A 64 -1.75 -3.46 18.17
N SER A 65 -1.59 -4.21 19.28
CA SER A 65 -0.87 -5.49 19.26
C SER A 65 -1.50 -6.50 18.29
N GLY A 66 -2.83 -6.52 18.18
CA GLY A 66 -3.56 -7.37 17.24
C GLY A 66 -3.22 -7.05 15.79
N VAL A 67 -3.21 -5.77 15.43
CA VAL A 67 -2.86 -5.31 14.07
C VAL A 67 -1.42 -5.69 13.72
N ALA A 68 -0.48 -5.49 14.65
CA ALA A 68 0.92 -5.86 14.44
C ALA A 68 1.13 -7.37 14.31
N ARG A 69 0.39 -8.18 15.08
CA ARG A 69 0.40 -9.65 14.98
C ARG A 69 -0.06 -10.11 13.60
N ASP A 70 -1.05 -9.43 13.02
CA ASP A 70 -1.65 -9.81 11.75
C ASP A 70 -1.10 -8.98 10.55
N ARG A 71 -0.02 -8.19 10.77
CA ARG A 71 0.58 -7.30 9.76
C ARG A 71 0.94 -7.99 8.43
N ARG A 72 1.30 -9.29 8.48
CA ARG A 72 1.56 -10.09 7.28
C ARG A 72 0.31 -10.18 6.41
N TRP A 73 -0.83 -10.44 7.03
CA TRP A 73 -2.10 -10.59 6.33
C TRP A 73 -2.62 -9.26 5.80
N TRP A 74 -2.36 -8.16 6.52
CA TRP A 74 -2.60 -6.81 6.00
C TRP A 74 -1.73 -6.50 4.77
N GLY A 75 -0.45 -6.88 4.78
CA GLY A 75 0.44 -6.74 3.62
C GLY A 75 -0.01 -7.56 2.43
N LEU A 76 -0.45 -8.81 2.65
CA LEU A 76 -1.02 -9.66 1.59
C LEU A 76 -2.37 -9.14 1.10
N GLY A 77 -3.20 -8.57 1.98
CA GLY A 77 -4.45 -7.90 1.61
C GLY A 77 -4.21 -6.68 0.73
N PHE A 78 -3.20 -5.90 1.06
CA PHE A 78 -2.75 -4.80 0.19
C PHE A 78 -2.31 -5.33 -1.17
N ALA A 79 -1.46 -6.36 -1.23
CA ALA A 79 -0.99 -6.93 -2.48
C ALA A 79 -2.15 -7.45 -3.34
N ALA A 80 -3.12 -8.15 -2.73
CA ALA A 80 -4.32 -8.63 -3.43
C ALA A 80 -5.17 -7.47 -3.98
N SER A 81 -5.47 -6.46 -3.16
CA SER A 81 -6.19 -5.26 -3.59
C SER A 81 -5.46 -4.51 -4.71
N HIS A 82 -4.13 -4.40 -4.60
CA HIS A 82 -3.34 -3.64 -5.58
C HIS A 82 -3.07 -4.42 -6.87
N THR A 83 -3.19 -5.74 -6.85
CA THR A 83 -3.26 -6.55 -8.08
C THR A 83 -4.51 -6.24 -8.88
N VAL A 84 -5.66 -6.07 -8.21
CA VAL A 84 -6.90 -5.61 -8.85
C VAL A 84 -6.73 -4.20 -9.42
N HIS A 85 -6.04 -3.31 -8.69
CA HIS A 85 -5.71 -1.98 -9.21
C HIS A 85 -4.81 -2.04 -10.46
N LEU A 86 -3.79 -2.92 -10.48
CA LEU A 86 -2.94 -3.10 -11.65
C LEU A 86 -3.76 -3.53 -12.87
N LEU A 87 -4.69 -4.49 -12.69
CA LEU A 87 -5.60 -4.91 -13.75
C LEU A 87 -6.42 -3.73 -14.28
N ALA A 88 -7.04 -2.96 -13.38
CA ALA A 88 -7.85 -1.81 -13.76
C ALA A 88 -7.03 -0.75 -14.50
N LEU A 89 -5.80 -0.48 -14.05
CA LEU A 89 -4.89 0.47 -14.69
C LEU A 89 -4.46 0.00 -16.08
N VAL A 90 -4.08 -1.27 -16.23
CA VAL A 90 -3.66 -1.83 -17.52
C VAL A 90 -4.82 -1.81 -18.52
N MET A 91 -6.02 -2.18 -18.09
CA MET A 91 -7.21 -2.14 -18.94
C MET A 91 -7.56 -0.70 -19.35
N PHE A 92 -7.51 0.24 -18.40
CA PHE A 92 -7.71 1.66 -18.74
C PHE A 92 -6.71 2.14 -19.80
N LEU A 93 -5.40 1.90 -19.61
CA LEU A 93 -4.38 2.34 -20.56
C LEU A 93 -4.55 1.68 -21.95
N ARG A 94 -4.96 0.41 -22.00
CA ARG A 94 -5.20 -0.29 -23.27
C ARG A 94 -6.40 0.26 -24.03
N ILE A 95 -7.49 0.55 -23.33
CA ILE A 95 -8.74 0.99 -23.96
C ILE A 95 -8.69 2.47 -24.32
N SER A 96 -8.07 3.31 -23.47
CA SER A 96 -7.92 4.76 -23.73
C SER A 96 -6.84 5.10 -24.75
N GLY A 97 -5.90 4.18 -25.01
CA GLY A 97 -4.69 4.47 -25.80
C GLY A 97 -3.71 5.41 -25.11
N GLU A 98 -3.97 5.79 -23.85
CA GLU A 98 -3.05 6.66 -23.11
C GLU A 98 -1.69 5.99 -22.87
N THR A 99 -0.62 6.73 -23.13
CA THR A 99 0.75 6.30 -22.84
C THR A 99 1.27 7.00 -21.59
N ARG A 100 2.19 6.36 -20.90
CA ARG A 100 2.88 6.94 -19.75
C ARG A 100 4.37 7.09 -20.05
N PRO A 101 5.01 8.18 -19.61
CA PRO A 101 6.46 8.34 -19.78
C PRO A 101 7.22 7.17 -19.17
N LEU A 102 8.29 6.74 -19.83
CA LEU A 102 9.10 5.61 -19.38
C LEU A 102 9.55 5.72 -17.91
N PRO A 103 10.01 6.87 -17.39
CA PRO A 103 10.37 7.00 -15.97
C PRO A 103 9.21 6.65 -15.02
N VAL A 104 7.98 7.04 -15.36
CA VAL A 104 6.77 6.72 -14.57
C VAL A 104 6.50 5.22 -14.59
N LEU A 105 6.62 4.59 -15.77
CA LEU A 105 6.44 3.14 -15.91
C LEU A 105 7.49 2.36 -15.12
N LEU A 106 8.75 2.76 -15.15
CA LEU A 106 9.82 2.11 -14.40
C LEU A 106 9.64 2.29 -12.88
N PHE A 107 9.26 3.49 -12.45
CA PHE A 107 9.06 3.80 -11.04
C PHE A 107 7.86 3.04 -10.45
N ALA A 108 6.71 3.08 -11.12
CA ALA A 108 5.51 2.36 -10.71
C ALA A 108 5.64 0.85 -10.93
N GLY A 109 6.18 0.41 -12.06
CA GLY A 109 6.44 -1.00 -12.36
C GLY A 109 7.40 -1.64 -11.36
N GLY A 110 8.46 -0.93 -10.97
CA GLY A 110 9.37 -1.34 -9.90
C GLY A 110 8.67 -1.53 -8.56
N ALA A 111 7.68 -0.67 -8.24
CA ALA A 111 6.86 -0.83 -7.04
C ALA A 111 6.01 -2.10 -7.08
N TYR A 112 5.39 -2.43 -8.22
CA TYR A 112 4.67 -3.70 -8.39
C TYR A 112 5.59 -4.90 -8.31
N ALA A 113 6.74 -4.87 -8.96
CA ALA A 113 7.73 -5.95 -8.90
C ALA A 113 8.16 -6.23 -7.44
N ILE A 114 8.47 -5.19 -6.69
CA ILE A 114 8.85 -5.29 -5.27
C ILE A 114 7.67 -5.77 -4.41
N MET A 115 6.45 -5.30 -4.66
CA MET A 115 5.24 -5.76 -3.97
C MET A 115 5.02 -7.26 -4.18
N PHE A 116 5.12 -7.75 -5.41
CA PHE A 116 4.98 -9.18 -5.70
C PHE A 116 6.11 -10.01 -5.10
N ALA A 117 7.34 -9.53 -5.13
CA ALA A 117 8.48 -10.18 -4.47
C ALA A 117 8.25 -10.29 -2.95
N MET A 118 7.75 -9.22 -2.31
CA MET A 118 7.39 -9.24 -0.88
C MET A 118 6.25 -10.21 -0.59
N ALA A 119 5.21 -10.25 -1.43
CA ALA A 119 4.07 -11.16 -1.27
C ALA A 119 4.51 -12.62 -1.42
N ALA A 120 5.25 -12.97 -2.47
CA ALA A 120 5.77 -14.30 -2.72
C ALA A 120 6.70 -14.80 -1.60
N THR A 121 7.49 -13.91 -1.01
CA THR A 121 8.41 -14.24 0.08
C THR A 121 7.78 -14.12 1.47
N SER A 122 6.49 -13.85 1.59
CA SER A 122 5.76 -13.75 2.85
C SER A 122 5.39 -15.13 3.45
N THR A 123 6.20 -16.15 3.27
CA THR A 123 6.00 -17.49 3.86
C THR A 123 7.09 -17.78 4.90
N PRO A 124 6.81 -18.62 5.92
CA PRO A 124 7.83 -19.02 6.90
C PRO A 124 9.04 -19.71 6.24
N ALA A 125 8.84 -20.47 5.17
CA ALA A 125 9.90 -21.12 4.42
C ALA A 125 10.81 -20.08 3.73
N ALA A 126 10.24 -19.11 3.02
CA ALA A 126 10.99 -18.05 2.36
C ALA A 126 11.72 -17.15 3.38
N MET A 127 11.11 -16.86 4.54
CA MET A 127 11.76 -16.10 5.60
C MET A 127 13.02 -16.81 6.12
N ARG A 128 12.96 -18.12 6.32
CA ARG A 128 14.13 -18.91 6.73
C ARG A 128 15.18 -18.99 5.65
N ALA A 129 14.79 -19.26 4.40
CA ALA A 129 15.71 -19.40 3.27
C ALA A 129 16.44 -18.09 2.95
N LEU A 130 15.75 -16.95 2.99
CA LEU A 130 16.33 -15.64 2.66
C LEU A 130 17.04 -14.97 3.85
N GLY A 131 16.75 -15.35 5.08
CA GLY A 131 17.37 -14.81 6.28
C GLY A 131 17.40 -13.27 6.32
N ARG A 132 18.60 -12.69 6.41
CA ARG A 132 18.79 -11.22 6.43
C ARG A 132 18.27 -10.53 5.16
N ASN A 133 18.35 -11.19 4.01
CA ASN A 133 17.90 -10.61 2.74
C ASN A 133 16.37 -10.45 2.72
N TRP A 134 15.62 -11.34 3.36
CA TRP A 134 14.19 -11.15 3.54
C TRP A 134 13.86 -9.82 4.24
N LYS A 135 14.57 -9.54 5.34
CA LYS A 135 14.38 -8.29 6.08
C LYS A 135 14.74 -7.06 5.25
N ARG A 136 15.84 -7.13 4.47
CA ARG A 136 16.26 -6.04 3.56
C ARG A 136 15.21 -5.78 2.49
N LEU A 137 14.73 -6.84 1.82
CA LEU A 137 13.67 -6.74 0.80
C LEU A 137 12.41 -6.07 1.37
N HIS A 138 11.94 -6.51 2.54
CA HIS A 138 10.71 -5.98 3.12
C HIS A 138 10.87 -4.55 3.66
N ILE A 139 12.03 -4.18 4.18
CA ILE A 139 12.29 -2.80 4.60
C ILE A 139 12.37 -1.88 3.37
N LEU A 140 13.17 -2.24 2.37
CA LEU A 140 13.29 -1.46 1.14
C LEU A 140 11.94 -1.36 0.43
N GLY A 141 11.26 -2.49 0.26
CA GLY A 141 10.01 -2.55 -0.49
C GLY A 141 8.90 -1.73 0.13
N ILE A 142 8.70 -1.81 1.45
CA ILE A 142 7.63 -1.06 2.10
C ILE A 142 7.87 0.46 2.06
N HIS A 143 9.15 0.91 2.09
CA HIS A 143 9.47 2.32 1.95
C HIS A 143 9.39 2.79 0.50
N TRP A 144 9.78 1.94 -0.46
CA TRP A 144 9.59 2.25 -1.88
C TRP A 144 8.10 2.43 -2.21
N LEU A 145 7.25 1.51 -1.77
CA LEU A 145 5.79 1.65 -1.93
C LEU A 145 5.27 2.93 -1.27
N TRP A 146 5.76 3.28 -0.09
CA TRP A 146 5.40 4.55 0.56
C TRP A 146 5.80 5.76 -0.30
N VAL A 147 7.02 5.79 -0.85
CA VAL A 147 7.49 6.87 -1.74
C VAL A 147 6.60 6.99 -2.97
N VAL A 148 6.22 5.86 -3.59
CA VAL A 148 5.35 5.85 -4.78
C VAL A 148 3.97 6.43 -4.45
N PHE A 149 3.36 6.02 -3.33
CA PHE A 149 2.08 6.59 -2.90
C PHE A 149 2.21 8.08 -2.58
N PHE A 150 3.23 8.46 -1.82
CA PHE A 150 3.46 9.85 -1.45
C PHE A 150 3.63 10.74 -2.70
N ALA A 151 4.49 10.35 -3.64
CA ALA A 151 4.69 11.07 -4.90
C ALA A 151 3.41 11.15 -5.74
N SER A 152 2.63 10.05 -5.81
CA SER A 152 1.36 10.02 -6.53
C SER A 152 0.31 10.97 -5.92
N TYR A 153 0.22 11.05 -4.59
CA TYR A 153 -0.69 11.99 -3.93
C TYR A 153 -0.17 13.43 -3.98
N LEU A 154 1.15 13.63 -3.93
CA LEU A 154 1.76 14.95 -4.06
C LEU A 154 1.46 15.56 -5.45
N ASP A 155 1.63 14.78 -6.54
CA ASP A 155 1.24 15.22 -7.90
C ASP A 155 -0.23 15.65 -7.97
N ARG A 156 -1.12 14.95 -7.27
CA ARG A 156 -2.54 15.29 -7.22
C ARG A 156 -2.85 16.59 -6.49
N THR A 157 -1.99 17.05 -5.58
CA THR A 157 -2.19 18.34 -4.92
C THR A 157 -2.10 19.50 -5.88
N MET A 158 -1.39 19.32 -6.99
CA MET A 158 -1.20 20.33 -8.03
C MET A 158 -2.33 20.38 -9.08
N LYS A 159 -3.29 19.45 -8.99
CA LYS A 159 -4.41 19.33 -9.96
C LYS A 159 -5.70 19.75 -9.27
N PRO A 160 -6.37 20.83 -9.70
CA PRO A 160 -7.55 21.36 -9.02
C PRO A 160 -8.64 20.31 -8.74
N GLU A 161 -8.90 19.43 -9.73
CA GLU A 161 -9.93 18.39 -9.66
C GLU A 161 -9.62 17.26 -8.67
N SER A 162 -8.39 17.15 -8.20
CA SER A 162 -7.94 16.10 -7.26
C SER A 162 -7.17 16.64 -6.07
N ALA A 163 -7.03 17.95 -5.93
CA ALA A 163 -6.21 18.60 -4.91
C ALA A 163 -6.61 18.19 -3.47
N MET A 164 -7.92 18.07 -3.19
CA MET A 164 -8.39 17.63 -1.88
C MET A 164 -7.94 16.20 -1.56
N ALA A 165 -8.14 15.27 -2.50
CA ALA A 165 -7.67 13.90 -2.34
C ALA A 165 -6.14 13.82 -2.24
N GLY A 166 -5.43 14.66 -2.99
CA GLY A 166 -3.98 14.83 -2.89
C GLY A 166 -3.54 15.22 -1.49
N ARG A 167 -4.10 16.31 -0.94
CA ARG A 167 -3.80 16.79 0.41
C ARG A 167 -4.09 15.75 1.49
N MET A 168 -5.25 15.09 1.42
CA MET A 168 -5.58 13.99 2.36
C MET A 168 -4.56 12.86 2.28
N GLY A 169 -4.20 12.41 1.07
CA GLY A 169 -3.23 11.34 0.89
C GLY A 169 -1.83 11.68 1.40
N VAL A 170 -1.34 12.90 1.10
CA VAL A 170 -0.05 13.40 1.60
C VAL A 170 -0.06 13.48 3.14
N THR A 171 -1.13 14.01 3.74
CA THR A 171 -1.26 14.10 5.21
C THR A 171 -1.21 12.71 5.84
N LEU A 172 -1.98 11.74 5.33
CA LEU A 172 -2.01 10.38 5.85
C LEU A 172 -0.66 9.67 5.68
N ALA A 173 -0.01 9.81 4.53
CA ALA A 173 1.31 9.23 4.29
C ALA A 173 2.37 9.82 5.22
N THR A 174 2.37 11.14 5.39
CA THR A 174 3.29 11.85 6.30
C THR A 174 3.06 11.43 7.75
N THR A 175 1.79 11.37 8.20
CA THR A 175 1.44 10.90 9.54
C THR A 175 1.96 9.48 9.78
N ALA A 176 1.76 8.57 8.83
CA ALA A 176 2.25 7.20 8.93
C ALA A 176 3.79 7.13 9.05
N LEU A 177 4.52 7.99 8.33
CA LEU A 177 5.97 8.09 8.45
C LEU A 177 6.38 8.64 9.83
N LEU A 178 5.73 9.72 10.29
CA LEU A 178 6.01 10.31 11.61
C LEU A 178 5.77 9.32 12.75
N LEU A 179 4.71 8.51 12.68
CA LEU A 179 4.47 7.42 13.64
C LEU A 179 5.62 6.41 13.67
N ARG A 180 6.19 6.06 12.51
CA ARG A 180 7.35 5.16 12.44
C ARG A 180 8.61 5.79 13.03
N VAL A 181 8.84 7.07 12.76
CA VAL A 181 9.97 7.82 13.35
C VAL A 181 9.82 7.90 14.88
N ALA A 182 8.64 8.26 15.38
CA ALA A 182 8.37 8.32 16.83
C ALA A 182 8.57 6.95 17.52
N ALA A 183 8.05 5.88 16.90
CA ALA A 183 8.24 4.52 17.40
C ALA A 183 9.72 4.08 17.42
N TRP A 184 10.49 4.49 16.40
CA TRP A 184 11.94 4.25 16.36
C TRP A 184 12.67 5.03 17.45
N MET A 185 12.34 6.30 17.66
CA MET A 185 12.90 7.13 18.72
C MET A 185 12.62 6.55 20.11
N LYS A 186 11.37 6.15 20.39
CA LYS A 186 10.98 5.47 21.64
C LYS A 186 11.82 4.21 21.89
N ALA A 187 12.02 3.39 20.86
CA ALA A 187 12.83 2.17 20.97
C ALA A 187 14.33 2.47 21.21
N ARG A 188 14.84 3.56 20.66
CA ARG A 188 16.25 3.98 20.86
C ARG A 188 16.46 4.52 22.26
N ALA A 189 15.54 5.33 22.78
CA ALA A 189 15.59 5.87 24.14
C ALA A 189 15.56 4.74 25.19
N GLY A 190 14.65 3.76 25.04
CA GLY A 190 14.58 2.62 25.96
C GLY A 190 15.86 1.76 25.99
N ARG A 191 16.56 1.61 24.86
CA ARG A 191 17.86 0.90 24.83
C ARG A 191 18.97 1.65 25.52
N LYS A 192 18.98 3.01 25.47
CA LYS A 192 19.99 3.83 26.18
C LYS A 192 19.78 3.86 27.68
N ALA A 193 18.54 3.73 28.14
CA ALA A 193 18.23 3.69 29.57
C ALA A 193 18.51 2.32 30.21
N ALA A 194 18.66 1.25 29.40
CA ALA A 194 18.95 -0.10 29.86
C ALA A 194 20.42 -0.52 29.72
N ALA A 195 21.27 0.34 29.14
CA ALA A 195 22.73 0.16 28.99
C ALA A 195 23.51 0.97 30.02
#